data_4ad696ef29a7d4702ff757b5409ca75f
#
_entry.id   4ad696ef29a7d4702ff757b5409ca75f
#
_cell.length_a   1.000
_cell.length_b   1.000
_cell.length_c   1.000
_cell.angle_alpha   90.00
_cell.angle_beta   90.00
_cell.angle_gamma   90.00
#
_symmetry.space_group_name_H-M   'P 1'
#
loop_
_entity.id
_entity.type
_entity.pdbx_description
1 polymer ?
#
loop_
_entity_poly.entity_id
_entity_poly.type
_entity_poly.pdbx_seq_one_letter_code
_entity_poly.pdbx_strand_id
1 'polypeptide(L)'
;MKKLKLLFLFTLSASCLTGCDFLDFFKKNNSNGGGTTPSGEGGGGEVKPGEDVISEGYYKGINVNSSTLLSDLRTLNLKKRTKTYTYKSLSSYFKYTDYDPSSVQYDSNNQPYSNKILSFYSGKVTTSYNKEHVWPNSRGGGASNGKSGAPYVEDDIYMPRPTINAENSDRGNSAFVEGMADQSNGWDPVTAFASNIGVYTNIRGECARIIFYCMTVNSKLKLVDDANVDFAGEGGRVTMGKLSDLLKWNLNYPVNDRETRRQSGGEYLQGNRNSFVDHPEFACKIWGTTNSKTKSICGIK
;
A
#
# COMPACT_ATOMS: atom_id res chain seq x y z
N MET A 1 39.92 -43.11 -9.50
CA MET A 1 38.46 -42.88 -9.58
C MET A 1 38.21 -41.39 -9.79
N LYS A 2 37.91 -40.98 -11.03
CA LYS A 2 37.68 -39.56 -11.39
C LYS A 2 36.22 -39.21 -11.15
N LYS A 3 35.95 -38.20 -10.32
CA LYS A 3 34.60 -37.64 -10.10
C LYS A 3 34.26 -36.65 -11.23
N LEU A 4 33.24 -36.97 -11.99
CA LEU A 4 32.69 -36.16 -13.06
C LEU A 4 31.80 -35.07 -12.42
N LYS A 5 32.15 -33.79 -12.63
CA LYS A 5 31.30 -32.64 -12.26
C LYS A 5 30.37 -32.34 -13.43
N LEU A 6 29.07 -32.51 -13.21
CA LEU A 6 28.03 -32.14 -14.19
C LEU A 6 27.71 -30.65 -13.99
N LEU A 7 27.99 -29.87 -15.03
CA LEU A 7 27.71 -28.42 -15.08
C LEU A 7 26.35 -28.25 -15.78
N PHE A 8 25.32 -27.84 -15.03
CA PHE A 8 24.04 -27.42 -15.60
C PHE A 8 24.12 -25.96 -16.05
N LEU A 9 24.09 -25.76 -17.36
CA LEU A 9 23.90 -24.43 -17.96
C LEU A 9 22.40 -24.13 -18.01
N PHE A 10 21.93 -23.16 -17.24
CA PHE A 10 20.62 -22.59 -17.44
C PHE A 10 20.72 -21.45 -18.46
N THR A 11 20.17 -21.66 -19.64
CA THR A 11 19.98 -20.61 -20.64
C THR A 11 18.69 -19.86 -20.28
N LEU A 12 18.81 -18.60 -19.83
CA LEU A 12 17.72 -17.70 -19.59
C LEU A 12 17.27 -17.11 -20.93
N SER A 13 16.18 -17.59 -21.50
CA SER A 13 15.53 -16.95 -22.64
C SER A 13 14.67 -15.79 -22.14
N ALA A 14 15.10 -14.57 -22.39
CA ALA A 14 14.29 -13.37 -22.19
C ALA A 14 13.25 -13.29 -23.32
N SER A 15 12.00 -13.70 -23.04
CA SER A 15 10.86 -13.41 -23.91
C SER A 15 10.33 -12.02 -23.57
N CYS A 16 10.45 -11.13 -24.54
CA CYS A 16 9.89 -9.79 -24.52
C CYS A 16 8.36 -9.90 -24.66
N LEU A 17 7.61 -9.68 -23.58
CA LEU A 17 6.15 -9.61 -23.60
C LEU A 17 5.72 -8.25 -24.17
N THR A 18 4.95 -8.26 -25.25
CA THR A 18 4.36 -7.08 -25.87
C THR A 18 3.13 -6.62 -25.08
N GLY A 19 2.87 -5.31 -25.04
CA GLY A 19 1.92 -4.64 -24.15
C GLY A 19 0.42 -5.06 -24.22
N CYS A 20 0.05 -6.04 -25.07
CA CYS A 20 -1.34 -6.57 -25.10
C CYS A 20 -1.58 -7.68 -24.06
N ASP A 21 -0.54 -8.42 -23.65
CA ASP A 21 -0.69 -9.56 -22.73
C ASP A 21 -0.85 -9.12 -21.27
N PHE A 22 -0.54 -7.86 -20.97
CA PHE A 22 -0.57 -7.32 -19.61
C PHE A 22 -2.01 -7.10 -19.08
N LEU A 23 -2.92 -6.65 -19.94
CA LEU A 23 -4.33 -6.46 -19.56
C LEU A 23 -5.08 -7.80 -19.39
N ASP A 24 -4.69 -8.83 -20.13
CA ASP A 24 -5.28 -10.17 -20.00
C ASP A 24 -4.77 -10.93 -18.77
N PHE A 25 -3.58 -10.62 -18.26
CA PHE A 25 -3.05 -11.19 -17.03
C PHE A 25 -3.89 -10.80 -15.80
N PHE A 26 -4.37 -9.55 -15.73
CA PHE A 26 -5.25 -9.09 -14.65
C PHE A 26 -6.65 -9.72 -14.72
N LYS A 27 -7.18 -10.01 -15.90
CA LYS A 27 -8.47 -10.71 -16.06
C LYS A 27 -8.41 -12.18 -15.64
N LYS A 28 -7.27 -12.85 -15.82
CA LYS A 28 -7.14 -14.29 -15.59
C LYS A 28 -6.90 -14.68 -14.13
N ASN A 29 -6.34 -13.80 -13.31
CA ASN A 29 -6.03 -14.09 -11.91
C ASN A 29 -7.21 -13.84 -10.94
N ASN A 30 -8.31 -13.25 -11.39
CA ASN A 30 -9.53 -13.07 -10.58
C ASN A 30 -10.52 -14.25 -10.65
N SER A 31 -10.23 -15.33 -11.37
CA SER A 31 -11.20 -16.41 -11.61
C SER A 31 -10.89 -17.78 -10.99
N ASN A 32 -9.84 -17.94 -10.18
CA ASN A 32 -9.55 -19.24 -9.56
C ASN A 32 -9.12 -19.10 -8.09
N GLY A 33 -10.09 -19.24 -7.20
CA GLY A 33 -9.88 -19.37 -5.77
C GLY A 33 -11.18 -19.63 -5.04
N GLY A 34 -11.72 -20.85 -5.19
CA GLY A 34 -12.87 -21.31 -4.43
C GLY A 34 -12.50 -21.53 -2.96
N GLY A 35 -12.75 -20.54 -2.13
CA GLY A 35 -12.77 -20.63 -0.68
C GLY A 35 -13.96 -19.83 -0.19
N THR A 36 -14.91 -20.47 0.44
CA THR A 36 -16.09 -19.85 1.05
C THR A 36 -15.64 -18.94 2.21
N THR A 37 -15.46 -17.64 1.91
CA THR A 37 -15.38 -16.60 2.92
C THR A 37 -16.78 -16.08 3.22
N PRO A 38 -17.10 -15.68 4.46
CA PRO A 38 -18.37 -15.02 4.76
C PRO A 38 -18.47 -13.75 3.93
N SER A 39 -19.49 -13.64 3.11
CA SER A 39 -19.78 -12.51 2.24
C SER A 39 -20.05 -11.24 3.04
N GLY A 40 -19.00 -10.44 3.23
CA GLY A 40 -19.18 -9.01 3.38
C GLY A 40 -19.41 -8.45 1.97
N GLU A 41 -20.62 -8.02 1.66
CA GLU A 41 -20.94 -7.31 0.41
C GLU A 41 -20.23 -5.95 0.40
N GLY A 42 -18.96 -5.94 0.04
CA GLY A 42 -18.13 -4.76 -0.15
C GLY A 42 -17.36 -4.88 -1.46
N GLY A 43 -18.05 -5.25 -2.55
CA GLY A 43 -17.46 -5.32 -3.87
C GLY A 43 -17.14 -3.91 -4.39
N GLY A 44 -15.88 -3.64 -4.70
CA GLY A 44 -15.52 -2.54 -5.57
C GLY A 44 -16.28 -2.72 -6.89
N GLY A 45 -17.12 -1.75 -7.26
CA GLY A 45 -17.93 -1.82 -8.48
C GLY A 45 -17.01 -1.93 -9.70
N GLU A 46 -17.30 -2.86 -10.61
CA GLU A 46 -16.57 -2.99 -11.86
C GLU A 46 -16.97 -1.88 -12.85
N VAL A 47 -15.98 -1.34 -13.55
CA VAL A 47 -16.23 -0.50 -14.73
C VAL A 47 -16.64 -1.42 -15.86
N LYS A 48 -17.84 -1.26 -16.39
CA LYS A 48 -18.28 -2.02 -17.55
C LYS A 48 -17.46 -1.63 -18.80
N PRO A 49 -17.17 -2.58 -19.69
CA PRO A 49 -16.46 -2.27 -20.94
C PRO A 49 -17.12 -1.10 -21.70
N GLY A 50 -16.35 -0.04 -21.95
CA GLY A 50 -16.83 1.17 -22.62
C GLY A 50 -17.43 2.25 -21.72
N GLU A 51 -17.49 2.04 -20.40
CA GLU A 51 -17.92 3.06 -19.43
C GLU A 51 -16.71 3.59 -18.65
N ASP A 52 -16.64 4.90 -18.47
CA ASP A 52 -15.61 5.56 -17.63
C ASP A 52 -16.06 5.72 -16.18
N VAL A 53 -17.34 5.50 -15.88
CA VAL A 53 -17.96 5.74 -14.59
C VAL A 53 -18.34 4.42 -13.94
N ILE A 54 -17.91 4.20 -12.71
CA ILE A 54 -18.32 3.03 -11.92
C ILE A 54 -19.81 3.14 -11.60
N SER A 55 -20.59 2.14 -12.02
CA SER A 55 -22.06 2.17 -11.97
C SER A 55 -22.65 1.77 -10.62
N GLU A 56 -21.88 1.00 -9.79
CA GLU A 56 -22.39 0.44 -8.53
C GLU A 56 -21.31 0.28 -7.46
N GLY A 57 -21.68 -0.18 -6.27
CA GLY A 57 -20.77 -0.46 -5.15
C GLY A 57 -20.26 0.79 -4.44
N TYR A 58 -19.16 0.61 -3.70
CA TYR A 58 -18.53 1.66 -2.88
C TYR A 58 -18.12 2.88 -3.71
N TYR A 59 -17.59 2.66 -4.93
CA TYR A 59 -17.05 3.70 -5.81
C TYR A 59 -18.06 4.23 -6.84
N LYS A 60 -19.35 3.94 -6.68
CA LYS A 60 -20.41 4.40 -7.59
C LYS A 60 -20.31 5.90 -7.87
N GLY A 61 -20.26 6.27 -9.14
CA GLY A 61 -20.17 7.65 -9.62
C GLY A 61 -18.74 8.15 -9.83
N ILE A 62 -17.71 7.37 -9.49
CA ILE A 62 -16.31 7.72 -9.78
C ILE A 62 -16.04 7.52 -11.28
N ASN A 63 -15.60 8.59 -11.96
CA ASN A 63 -15.07 8.50 -13.31
C ASN A 63 -13.57 8.16 -13.26
N VAL A 64 -13.22 6.95 -13.71
CA VAL A 64 -11.87 6.42 -13.62
C VAL A 64 -10.86 7.05 -14.58
N ASN A 65 -11.35 7.80 -15.58
CA ASN A 65 -10.52 8.53 -16.55
C ASN A 65 -10.55 10.06 -16.34
N SER A 66 -11.17 10.52 -15.24
CA SER A 66 -11.23 11.94 -14.92
C SER A 66 -9.85 12.48 -14.50
N SER A 67 -9.52 13.68 -14.93
CA SER A 67 -8.38 14.44 -14.40
C SER A 67 -8.53 14.82 -12.92
N THR A 68 -9.73 14.69 -12.37
CA THR A 68 -10.05 14.94 -10.96
C THR A 68 -10.07 13.66 -10.11
N LEU A 69 -9.71 12.50 -10.66
CA LEU A 69 -9.85 11.20 -9.99
C LEU A 69 -9.31 11.21 -8.55
N LEU A 70 -8.12 11.77 -8.31
CA LEU A 70 -7.56 11.86 -6.95
C LEU A 70 -8.42 12.69 -6.00
N SER A 71 -8.96 13.82 -6.45
CA SER A 71 -9.83 14.67 -5.63
C SER A 71 -11.19 14.04 -5.40
N ASP A 72 -11.71 13.29 -6.37
CA ASP A 72 -12.97 12.55 -6.26
C ASP A 72 -12.83 11.40 -5.25
N LEU A 73 -11.74 10.65 -5.30
CA LEU A 73 -11.41 9.63 -4.30
C LEU A 73 -11.24 10.22 -2.90
N ARG A 74 -10.63 11.42 -2.77
CA ARG A 74 -10.53 12.13 -1.49
C ARG A 74 -11.90 12.52 -0.95
N THR A 75 -12.76 13.05 -1.79
CA THR A 75 -14.13 13.44 -1.43
C THR A 75 -14.93 12.20 -0.97
N LEU A 76 -14.81 11.10 -1.71
CA LEU A 76 -15.44 9.83 -1.36
C LEU A 76 -14.92 9.30 -0.02
N ASN A 77 -13.59 9.30 0.19
CA ASN A 77 -12.95 8.85 1.42
C ASN A 77 -13.50 9.62 2.64
N LEU A 78 -13.51 10.95 2.57
CA LEU A 78 -14.02 11.80 3.65
C LEU A 78 -15.52 11.58 3.89
N LYS A 79 -16.32 11.45 2.84
CA LYS A 79 -17.77 11.19 2.94
C LYS A 79 -18.09 9.84 3.58
N LYS A 80 -17.30 8.81 3.30
CA LYS A 80 -17.51 7.43 3.81
C LYS A 80 -16.93 7.23 5.20
N ARG A 81 -16.02 8.07 5.63
CA ARG A 81 -15.39 7.99 6.94
C ARG A 81 -16.41 8.35 8.04
N THR A 82 -16.85 7.35 8.78
CA THR A 82 -17.86 7.49 9.85
C THR A 82 -17.25 7.69 11.24
N LYS A 83 -15.99 7.32 11.43
CA LYS A 83 -15.26 7.44 12.69
C LYS A 83 -13.88 8.04 12.45
N THR A 84 -13.42 8.82 13.41
CA THR A 84 -12.07 9.38 13.48
C THR A 84 -11.35 8.83 14.70
N TYR A 85 -10.06 8.62 14.56
CA TYR A 85 -9.20 8.15 15.63
C TYR A 85 -8.13 9.19 15.93
N THR A 86 -7.41 8.98 16.99
CA THR A 86 -6.15 9.66 17.25
C THR A 86 -5.01 8.67 17.12
N TYR A 87 -3.85 9.10 16.72
CA TYR A 87 -2.66 8.26 16.64
C TYR A 87 -2.46 7.42 17.91
N LYS A 88 -2.73 8.02 19.08
CA LYS A 88 -2.61 7.34 20.39
C LYS A 88 -3.52 6.11 20.48
N SER A 89 -4.75 6.19 19.99
CA SER A 89 -5.76 5.15 20.15
C SER A 89 -5.60 3.97 19.16
N LEU A 90 -4.89 4.16 18.05
CA LEU A 90 -4.86 3.18 16.96
C LEU A 90 -4.32 1.80 17.36
N SER A 91 -3.40 1.73 18.33
CA SER A 91 -2.86 0.44 18.81
C SER A 91 -3.94 -0.54 19.28
N SER A 92 -5.04 -0.02 19.82
CA SER A 92 -6.17 -0.83 20.31
C SER A 92 -6.95 -1.52 19.20
N TYR A 93 -6.76 -1.07 17.96
CA TYR A 93 -7.51 -1.53 16.78
C TYR A 93 -6.72 -2.44 15.84
N PHE A 94 -5.39 -2.54 16.00
CA PHE A 94 -4.57 -3.42 15.18
C PHE A 94 -4.97 -4.89 15.28
N LYS A 95 -5.61 -5.29 16.36
CA LYS A 95 -6.18 -6.63 16.51
C LYS A 95 -7.26 -6.98 15.46
N TYR A 96 -7.87 -5.98 14.79
CA TYR A 96 -8.84 -6.15 13.72
C TYR A 96 -8.24 -6.00 12.33
N THR A 97 -7.07 -5.37 12.22
CA THR A 97 -6.47 -5.02 10.93
C THR A 97 -5.19 -5.77 10.62
N ASP A 98 -4.36 -6.03 11.63
CA ASP A 98 -3.01 -6.58 11.47
C ASP A 98 -2.83 -7.92 12.23
N TYR A 99 -3.91 -8.65 12.45
CA TYR A 99 -3.91 -9.87 13.22
C TYR A 99 -3.34 -11.09 12.48
N ASP A 100 -2.82 -12.05 13.25
CA ASP A 100 -2.43 -13.36 12.76
C ASP A 100 -3.67 -14.21 12.40
N PRO A 101 -3.89 -14.57 11.12
CA PRO A 101 -5.05 -15.33 10.69
C PRO A 101 -5.09 -16.76 11.24
N SER A 102 -3.97 -17.30 11.74
CA SER A 102 -3.93 -18.64 12.34
C SER A 102 -4.59 -18.70 13.73
N SER A 103 -4.92 -17.57 14.33
CA SER A 103 -5.46 -17.47 15.70
C SER A 103 -6.69 -16.56 15.80
N VAL A 104 -7.54 -16.60 14.78
CA VAL A 104 -8.74 -15.76 14.67
C VAL A 104 -9.77 -16.10 15.76
N GLN A 105 -10.32 -15.03 16.32
CA GLN A 105 -11.51 -15.03 17.20
C GLN A 105 -12.55 -14.08 16.58
N TYR A 106 -13.77 -14.09 17.08
CA TYR A 106 -14.84 -13.19 16.64
C TYR A 106 -15.37 -12.40 17.82
N ASP A 107 -15.60 -11.11 17.64
CA ASP A 107 -16.23 -10.26 18.65
C ASP A 107 -17.76 -10.41 18.63
N SER A 108 -18.45 -9.65 19.50
CA SER A 108 -19.91 -9.67 19.61
C SER A 108 -20.64 -9.23 18.32
N ASN A 109 -19.97 -8.57 17.43
CA ASN A 109 -20.48 -8.13 16.12
C ASN A 109 -20.06 -9.08 14.99
N ASN A 110 -19.56 -10.27 15.34
CA ASN A 110 -19.03 -11.26 14.39
C ASN A 110 -17.86 -10.76 13.54
N GLN A 111 -17.06 -9.81 14.07
CA GLN A 111 -15.89 -9.32 13.38
C GLN A 111 -14.65 -10.13 13.75
N PRO A 112 -13.85 -10.57 12.76
CA PRO A 112 -12.65 -11.33 13.03
C PRO A 112 -11.58 -10.44 13.69
N TYR A 113 -10.90 -10.97 14.70
CA TYR A 113 -9.75 -10.35 15.36
C TYR A 113 -8.80 -11.39 15.93
N SER A 114 -7.58 -10.98 16.26
CA SER A 114 -6.67 -11.75 17.11
C SER A 114 -5.79 -10.81 17.92
N ASN A 115 -5.42 -11.24 19.13
CA ASN A 115 -4.44 -10.54 19.95
C ASN A 115 -2.98 -10.81 19.53
N LYS A 116 -2.78 -11.77 18.61
CA LYS A 116 -1.48 -11.98 17.96
C LYS A 116 -1.38 -11.04 16.75
N ILE A 117 -0.48 -10.10 16.84
CA ILE A 117 -0.29 -9.04 15.84
C ILE A 117 0.86 -9.40 14.91
N LEU A 118 0.71 -9.16 13.63
CA LEU A 118 1.77 -9.30 12.64
C LEU A 118 2.54 -8.00 12.48
N SER A 119 3.86 -8.07 12.61
CA SER A 119 4.72 -6.94 12.26
C SER A 119 4.61 -6.61 10.77
N PHE A 120 4.58 -5.32 10.46
CA PHE A 120 4.30 -4.84 9.10
C PHE A 120 5.30 -5.37 8.07
N TYR A 121 6.59 -5.13 8.28
CA TYR A 121 7.61 -5.45 7.29
C TYR A 121 7.92 -6.95 7.20
N SER A 122 8.11 -7.60 8.32
CA SER A 122 8.50 -9.02 8.32
C SER A 122 7.33 -10.01 8.29
N GLY A 123 6.13 -9.58 8.65
CA GLY A 123 4.99 -10.50 8.83
C GLY A 123 5.10 -11.41 10.06
N LYS A 124 6.11 -11.21 10.91
CA LYS A 124 6.29 -12.02 12.13
C LYS A 124 5.26 -11.68 13.17
N VAL A 125 4.77 -12.69 13.90
CA VAL A 125 3.93 -12.48 15.08
C VAL A 125 4.74 -11.77 16.15
N THR A 126 4.20 -10.69 16.72
CA THR A 126 4.81 -9.90 17.77
C THR A 126 3.83 -9.53 18.86
N THR A 127 4.29 -9.46 20.09
CA THR A 127 3.54 -8.94 21.24
C THR A 127 4.01 -7.54 21.66
N SER A 128 5.12 -7.08 21.09
CA SER A 128 5.69 -5.75 21.33
C SER A 128 5.98 -5.08 19.99
N TYR A 129 5.42 -3.90 19.78
CA TYR A 129 5.54 -3.17 18.52
C TYR A 129 5.42 -1.66 18.73
N ASN A 130 6.08 -0.92 17.84
CA ASN A 130 5.83 0.49 17.60
C ASN A 130 4.70 0.67 16.58
N LYS A 131 4.22 1.89 16.45
CA LYS A 131 3.39 2.32 15.32
C LYS A 131 4.31 2.94 14.27
N GLU A 132 4.56 2.19 13.20
CA GLU A 132 5.27 2.66 12.03
C GLU A 132 4.45 3.72 11.31
N HIS A 133 5.04 4.89 11.10
CA HIS A 133 4.50 5.90 10.19
C HIS A 133 4.97 5.58 8.76
N VAL A 134 4.21 4.79 8.02
CA VAL A 134 4.56 4.44 6.63
C VAL A 134 4.75 5.71 5.79
N TRP A 135 3.93 6.72 6.01
CA TRP A 135 4.25 8.12 5.65
C TRP A 135 4.87 8.81 6.87
N PRO A 136 6.16 9.11 6.88
CA PRO A 136 6.85 9.62 8.07
C PRO A 136 6.24 10.89 8.64
N ASN A 137 6.23 11.00 9.97
CA ASN A 137 5.79 12.21 10.65
C ASN A 137 6.61 13.44 10.19
N SER A 138 7.93 13.32 10.10
CA SER A 138 8.84 14.38 9.64
C SER A 138 8.58 14.82 8.21
N ARG A 139 7.90 14.01 7.41
CA ARG A 139 7.48 14.30 6.04
C ARG A 139 6.01 14.73 5.94
N GLY A 140 5.42 15.23 7.02
CA GLY A 140 4.04 15.72 7.05
C GLY A 140 2.99 14.66 7.37
N GLY A 141 3.39 13.44 7.74
CA GLY A 141 2.45 12.37 8.10
C GLY A 141 1.73 12.58 9.41
N GLY A 142 2.23 13.43 10.29
CA GLY A 142 1.69 13.60 11.64
C GLY A 142 1.59 15.04 12.13
N ALA A 143 0.87 15.17 13.26
CA ALA A 143 0.57 16.45 13.89
C ALA A 143 1.82 17.13 14.48
N SER A 144 2.77 16.36 14.98
CA SER A 144 3.97 16.92 15.63
C SER A 144 4.87 17.70 14.67
N ASN A 145 4.79 17.45 13.37
CA ASN A 145 5.44 18.27 12.35
C ASN A 145 4.62 19.51 11.96
N GLY A 146 3.28 19.46 12.09
CA GLY A 146 2.37 20.56 11.81
C GLY A 146 2.34 21.10 10.37
N LYS A 147 3.16 20.56 9.46
CA LYS A 147 3.39 21.13 8.14
C LYS A 147 2.28 20.85 7.13
N SER A 148 1.64 19.70 7.20
CA SER A 148 0.55 19.34 6.30
C SER A 148 -0.81 19.85 6.77
N GLY A 149 -0.97 20.15 8.07
CA GLY A 149 -2.29 20.42 8.66
C GLY A 149 -3.20 19.19 8.69
N ALA A 150 -4.33 19.33 9.39
CA ALA A 150 -5.34 18.27 9.43
C ALA A 150 -6.12 18.16 8.09
N PRO A 151 -6.67 16.96 7.77
CA PRO A 151 -6.57 15.72 8.53
C PRO A 151 -5.17 15.09 8.45
N TYR A 152 -4.63 14.66 9.59
CA TYR A 152 -3.33 13.98 9.62
C TYR A 152 -3.49 12.51 9.25
N VAL A 153 -2.57 11.99 8.43
CA VAL A 153 -2.61 10.57 8.03
C VAL A 153 -2.22 9.63 9.19
N GLU A 154 -1.54 10.14 10.22
CA GLU A 154 -1.26 9.34 11.43
C GLU A 154 -2.52 8.99 12.25
N ASP A 155 -3.62 9.73 12.07
CA ASP A 155 -4.91 9.51 12.71
C ASP A 155 -5.84 8.59 11.89
N ASP A 156 -5.33 8.01 10.80
CA ASP A 156 -6.08 7.16 9.89
C ASP A 156 -5.65 5.69 10.05
N ILE A 157 -6.65 4.78 10.20
CA ILE A 157 -6.39 3.35 10.45
C ILE A 157 -5.56 2.69 9.33
N TYR A 158 -5.55 3.24 8.13
CA TYR A 158 -4.85 2.66 6.98
C TYR A 158 -3.36 3.01 6.90
N MET A 159 -2.88 4.07 7.59
CA MET A 159 -1.48 4.50 7.44
C MET A 159 -0.56 3.92 8.53
N PRO A 160 -0.77 4.15 9.85
CA PRO A 160 0.12 3.58 10.85
C PRO A 160 0.00 2.05 10.91
N ARG A 161 1.16 1.39 11.07
CA ARG A 161 1.23 -0.07 11.09
C ARG A 161 1.96 -0.56 12.35
N PRO A 162 1.54 -1.68 12.96
CA PRO A 162 2.33 -2.31 14.02
C PRO A 162 3.62 -2.85 13.44
N THR A 163 4.76 -2.51 14.03
CA THR A 163 6.08 -2.90 13.52
C THR A 163 7.05 -3.13 14.66
N ILE A 164 7.84 -4.19 14.59
CA ILE A 164 8.92 -4.46 15.54
C ILE A 164 9.87 -3.25 15.58
N ASN A 165 10.28 -2.84 16.78
CA ASN A 165 11.04 -1.61 16.99
C ASN A 165 12.32 -1.52 16.12
N ALA A 166 13.03 -2.64 15.96
CA ALA A 166 14.22 -2.69 15.11
C ALA A 166 13.92 -2.41 13.63
N GLU A 167 12.82 -2.97 13.13
CA GLU A 167 12.38 -2.75 11.75
C GLU A 167 11.99 -1.28 11.50
N ASN A 168 11.27 -0.68 12.47
CA ASN A 168 10.90 0.73 12.41
C ASN A 168 12.13 1.65 12.46
N SER A 169 13.08 1.35 13.32
CA SER A 169 14.32 2.14 13.46
C SER A 169 15.21 2.05 12.23
N ASP A 170 15.29 0.88 11.61
CA ASP A 170 16.05 0.66 10.38
C ASP A 170 15.49 1.48 9.20
N ARG A 171 14.17 1.54 9.08
CA ARG A 171 13.50 2.36 8.06
C ARG A 171 13.67 3.86 8.32
N GLY A 172 13.55 4.33 9.54
CA GLY A 172 13.63 5.74 9.89
C GLY A 172 12.60 6.61 9.14
N ASN A 173 13.07 7.70 8.53
CA ASN A 173 12.22 8.63 7.76
C ASN A 173 12.47 8.55 6.24
N SER A 174 13.11 7.49 5.77
CA SER A 174 13.55 7.36 4.39
C SER A 174 12.40 7.32 3.39
N ALA A 175 12.63 7.81 2.19
CA ALA A 175 11.78 7.55 1.05
C ALA A 175 11.87 6.06 0.66
N PHE A 176 10.82 5.52 0.07
CA PHE A 176 10.86 4.19 -0.50
C PHE A 176 11.54 4.20 -1.86
N VAL A 177 12.69 3.50 -1.98
CA VAL A 177 13.51 3.43 -3.19
C VAL A 177 13.99 2.01 -3.40
N GLU A 178 13.68 1.43 -4.55
CA GLU A 178 14.02 0.06 -4.87
C GLU A 178 15.54 -0.18 -4.83
N GLY A 179 15.94 -1.26 -4.16
CA GLY A 179 17.34 -1.68 -4.06
C GLY A 179 18.18 -0.92 -3.05
N MET A 180 17.63 0.08 -2.34
CA MET A 180 18.37 0.87 -1.34
C MET A 180 18.17 0.33 0.07
N ALA A 181 19.24 0.35 0.87
CA ALA A 181 19.22 0.01 2.31
C ALA A 181 19.90 1.10 3.15
N ASP A 182 20.00 2.31 2.63
CA ASP A 182 20.67 3.46 3.26
C ASP A 182 19.63 4.57 3.50
N GLN A 183 19.44 4.92 4.78
CA GLN A 183 18.47 5.93 5.18
C GLN A 183 18.71 7.30 4.54
N SER A 184 19.93 7.62 4.12
CA SER A 184 20.25 8.89 3.45
C SER A 184 19.80 8.95 2.00
N ASN A 185 19.77 7.79 1.31
CA ASN A 185 19.50 7.70 -0.12
C ASN A 185 18.18 7.00 -0.46
N GLY A 186 17.48 6.49 0.54
CA GLY A 186 16.25 5.74 0.39
C GLY A 186 16.30 4.38 1.04
N TRP A 187 15.16 3.70 1.10
CA TRP A 187 15.03 2.45 1.79
C TRP A 187 14.03 1.52 1.10
N ASP A 188 14.40 0.26 1.03
CA ASP A 188 13.61 -0.81 0.46
C ASP A 188 13.55 -1.97 1.48
N PRO A 189 12.38 -2.35 1.97
CA PRO A 189 12.26 -3.38 2.99
C PRO A 189 12.86 -4.72 2.59
N VAL A 190 12.78 -5.08 1.31
CA VAL A 190 13.31 -6.35 0.81
C VAL A 190 14.83 -6.33 0.80
N THR A 191 15.44 -5.21 0.43
CA THR A 191 16.90 -5.05 0.44
C THR A 191 17.45 -4.93 1.85
N ALA A 192 16.82 -4.11 2.69
CA ALA A 192 17.26 -3.85 4.06
C ALA A 192 17.22 -5.12 4.95
N PHE A 193 16.21 -5.96 4.79
CA PHE A 193 16.02 -7.13 5.65
C PHE A 193 16.39 -8.47 5.02
N ALA A 194 16.90 -8.48 3.80
CA ALA A 194 17.17 -9.70 3.03
C ALA A 194 18.06 -10.71 3.76
N SER A 195 19.01 -10.24 4.56
CA SER A 195 20.01 -11.08 5.25
C SER A 195 19.66 -11.46 6.69
N ASN A 196 18.87 -10.64 7.40
CA ASN A 196 18.78 -10.72 8.85
C ASN A 196 17.40 -11.06 9.41
N ILE A 197 16.32 -10.54 8.81
CA ILE A 197 14.99 -10.60 9.43
C ILE A 197 14.01 -11.40 8.56
N GLY A 198 14.26 -11.49 7.28
CA GLY A 198 13.28 -11.91 6.28
C GLY A 198 12.18 -10.86 6.15
N VAL A 199 11.52 -10.84 5.04
CA VAL A 199 10.43 -9.90 4.77
C VAL A 199 9.21 -10.64 4.25
N TYR A 200 8.07 -10.05 4.54
CA TYR A 200 6.84 -10.44 3.93
C TYR A 200 6.89 -10.17 2.41
N THR A 201 6.60 -11.18 1.59
CA THR A 201 6.91 -11.18 0.15
C THR A 201 6.25 -10.05 -0.66
N ASN A 202 5.06 -9.59 -0.24
CA ASN A 202 4.33 -8.53 -0.94
C ASN A 202 4.49 -7.13 -0.32
N ILE A 203 5.42 -6.97 0.61
CA ILE A 203 5.55 -5.74 1.41
C ILE A 203 5.75 -4.48 0.56
N ARG A 204 6.47 -4.57 -0.57
CA ARG A 204 6.67 -3.44 -1.48
C ARG A 204 5.35 -2.89 -2.03
N GLY A 205 4.47 -3.77 -2.51
CA GLY A 205 3.15 -3.37 -3.02
C GLY A 205 2.28 -2.76 -1.93
N GLU A 206 2.29 -3.33 -0.74
CA GLU A 206 1.54 -2.81 0.41
C GLU A 206 2.04 -1.42 0.84
N CYS A 207 3.36 -1.20 0.89
CA CYS A 207 3.95 0.13 1.12
C CYS A 207 3.45 1.14 0.09
N ALA A 208 3.50 0.79 -1.20
CA ALA A 208 3.06 1.68 -2.27
C ALA A 208 1.59 2.08 -2.13
N ARG A 209 0.70 1.13 -1.90
CA ARG A 209 -0.74 1.37 -1.76
C ARG A 209 -1.10 2.19 -0.52
N ILE A 210 -0.35 2.06 0.57
CA ILE A 210 -0.51 2.93 1.75
C ILE A 210 -0.08 4.36 1.41
N ILE A 211 1.05 4.55 0.74
CA ILE A 211 1.51 5.89 0.35
C ILE A 211 0.52 6.56 -0.60
N PHE A 212 0.01 5.85 -1.60
CA PHE A 212 -1.03 6.40 -2.49
C PHE A 212 -2.31 6.75 -1.74
N TYR A 213 -2.73 5.92 -0.79
CA TYR A 213 -3.89 6.20 0.04
C TYR A 213 -3.74 7.50 0.84
N CYS A 214 -2.57 7.79 1.39
CA CYS A 214 -2.33 9.02 2.14
C CYS A 214 -2.66 10.27 1.32
N MET A 215 -2.51 10.21 -0.01
CA MET A 215 -2.88 11.30 -0.91
C MET A 215 -4.40 11.53 -0.99
N THR A 216 -5.20 10.53 -0.65
CA THR A 216 -6.67 10.67 -0.56
C THR A 216 -7.14 11.18 0.81
N VAL A 217 -6.27 11.19 1.82
CA VAL A 217 -6.57 11.70 3.15
C VAL A 217 -6.21 13.18 3.28
N ASN A 218 -5.01 13.55 2.82
CA ASN A 218 -4.48 14.90 3.01
C ASN A 218 -3.97 15.51 1.70
N SER A 219 -4.61 16.60 1.26
CA SER A 219 -4.31 17.29 0.00
C SER A 219 -2.99 18.08 0.01
N LYS A 220 -2.39 18.30 1.16
CA LYS A 220 -1.10 19.00 1.29
C LYS A 220 0.09 18.08 1.02
N LEU A 221 -0.09 16.78 1.16
CA LEU A 221 0.95 15.79 0.87
C LEU A 221 1.27 15.77 -0.63
N LYS A 222 2.51 15.46 -0.97
CA LYS A 222 3.01 15.44 -2.35
C LYS A 222 3.82 14.16 -2.60
N LEU A 223 3.57 13.52 -3.74
CA LEU A 223 4.42 12.46 -4.26
C LEU A 223 5.37 13.04 -5.31
N VAL A 224 6.65 12.70 -5.20
CA VAL A 224 7.70 13.14 -6.11
C VAL A 224 8.52 11.96 -6.61
N ASP A 225 9.10 12.09 -7.80
CA ASP A 225 9.96 11.05 -8.37
C ASP A 225 11.45 11.30 -8.04
N ASP A 226 11.70 11.72 -6.82
CA ASP A 226 13.02 11.97 -6.27
C ASP A 226 13.17 11.22 -4.93
N ALA A 227 14.31 10.53 -4.77
CA ALA A 227 14.67 9.87 -3.52
C ALA A 227 15.27 10.85 -2.50
N ASN A 228 15.97 11.86 -3.00
CA ASN A 228 16.74 12.83 -2.21
C ASN A 228 15.92 14.09 -1.93
N VAL A 229 14.63 13.94 -1.65
CA VAL A 229 13.79 15.08 -1.30
C VAL A 229 14.34 15.74 -0.04
N ASP A 230 14.83 16.97 -0.21
CA ASP A 230 15.41 17.77 0.86
C ASP A 230 14.39 18.01 1.97
N PHE A 231 14.73 17.57 3.18
CA PHE A 231 13.95 17.85 4.38
C PHE A 231 14.06 19.30 4.87
N ALA A 232 15.07 20.03 4.42
CA ALA A 232 15.34 21.39 4.89
C ALA A 232 14.41 22.44 4.25
N GLY A 233 13.89 22.16 3.05
CA GLY A 233 12.95 23.05 2.36
C GLY A 233 11.49 22.85 2.83
N GLU A 234 10.66 23.89 2.73
CA GLU A 234 9.22 23.77 3.04
C GLU A 234 8.53 22.71 2.18
N GLY A 235 8.93 22.53 0.92
CA GLY A 235 8.42 21.50 0.03
C GLY A 235 8.79 20.10 0.44
N GLY A 236 9.99 19.87 1.03
CA GLY A 236 10.46 18.58 1.48
C GLY A 236 9.68 18.01 2.66
N ARG A 237 9.12 18.88 3.49
CA ARG A 237 8.43 18.49 4.73
C ARG A 237 7.04 17.88 4.55
N VAL A 238 6.52 17.84 3.34
CA VAL A 238 5.23 17.23 3.00
C VAL A 238 5.35 16.28 1.82
N THR A 239 6.58 15.87 1.48
CA THR A 239 6.86 15.05 0.30
C THR A 239 7.27 13.64 0.67
N MET A 240 6.92 12.70 -0.20
CA MET A 240 7.33 11.30 -0.17
C MET A 240 7.72 10.86 -1.58
N GLY A 241 8.59 9.88 -1.69
CA GLY A 241 9.04 9.27 -2.93
C GLY A 241 9.43 7.81 -2.70
N LYS A 242 9.92 7.14 -3.71
CA LYS A 242 10.11 7.61 -5.07
C LYS A 242 8.93 7.16 -5.93
N LEU A 243 8.24 8.07 -6.57
CA LEU A 243 6.98 7.77 -7.27
C LEU A 243 7.12 6.64 -8.30
N SER A 244 8.17 6.65 -9.13
CA SER A 244 8.38 5.61 -10.13
C SER A 244 8.55 4.21 -9.50
N ASP A 245 9.27 4.12 -8.38
CA ASP A 245 9.48 2.84 -7.70
C ASP A 245 8.19 2.36 -7.02
N LEU A 246 7.42 3.28 -6.42
CA LEU A 246 6.10 2.98 -5.85
C LEU A 246 5.11 2.48 -6.92
N LEU A 247 5.05 3.10 -8.10
CA LEU A 247 4.21 2.63 -9.21
C LEU A 247 4.64 1.24 -9.68
N LYS A 248 5.94 1.00 -9.86
CA LYS A 248 6.49 -0.31 -10.21
C LYS A 248 6.13 -1.37 -9.16
N TRP A 249 6.25 -1.04 -7.87
CA TRP A 249 5.90 -1.94 -6.79
C TRP A 249 4.40 -2.28 -6.77
N ASN A 250 3.55 -1.29 -6.96
CA ASN A 250 2.11 -1.51 -7.03
C ASN A 250 1.70 -2.48 -8.16
N LEU A 251 2.38 -2.39 -9.31
CA LEU A 251 2.12 -3.25 -10.46
C LEU A 251 2.69 -4.67 -10.28
N ASN A 252 3.89 -4.79 -9.70
CA ASN A 252 4.61 -6.06 -9.62
C ASN A 252 4.24 -6.91 -8.39
N TYR A 253 3.64 -6.31 -7.36
CA TYR A 253 3.24 -6.96 -6.11
C TYR A 253 1.74 -6.78 -5.89
N PRO A 254 0.91 -7.67 -6.47
CA PRO A 254 -0.54 -7.53 -6.41
C PRO A 254 -1.07 -7.63 -4.98
N VAL A 255 -2.29 -7.12 -4.80
CA VAL A 255 -3.03 -7.21 -3.53
C VAL A 255 -3.19 -8.67 -3.12
N ASN A 256 -3.07 -8.94 -1.84
CA ASN A 256 -3.15 -10.28 -1.27
C ASN A 256 -4.11 -10.34 -0.06
N ASP A 257 -4.27 -11.53 0.48
CA ASP A 257 -5.21 -11.80 1.60
C ASP A 257 -4.94 -10.94 2.85
N ARG A 258 -3.67 -10.55 3.10
CA ARG A 258 -3.34 -9.68 4.23
C ARG A 258 -3.91 -8.28 4.04
N GLU A 259 -3.75 -7.72 2.85
CA GLU A 259 -4.32 -6.40 2.53
C GLU A 259 -5.84 -6.43 2.48
N THR A 260 -6.42 -7.49 1.93
CA THR A 260 -7.88 -7.69 1.88
C THR A 260 -8.48 -7.78 3.29
N ARG A 261 -7.86 -8.56 4.18
CA ARG A 261 -8.30 -8.62 5.59
C ARG A 261 -8.18 -7.26 6.28
N ARG A 262 -7.05 -6.56 6.05
CA ARG A 262 -6.85 -5.23 6.60
C ARG A 262 -7.88 -4.23 6.07
N GLN A 263 -8.21 -4.30 4.79
CA GLN A 263 -9.26 -3.51 4.16
C GLN A 263 -10.60 -3.71 4.86
N SER A 264 -11.02 -4.95 5.07
CA SER A 264 -12.27 -5.27 5.76
C SER A 264 -12.29 -4.77 7.21
N GLY A 265 -11.19 -4.97 7.96
CA GLY A 265 -11.06 -4.47 9.33
C GLY A 265 -11.06 -2.94 9.39
N GLY A 266 -10.40 -2.27 8.45
CA GLY A 266 -10.37 -0.82 8.35
C GLY A 266 -11.74 -0.22 8.03
N GLU A 267 -12.47 -0.82 7.09
CA GLU A 267 -13.85 -0.43 6.76
C GLU A 267 -14.80 -0.60 7.95
N TYR A 268 -14.74 -1.73 8.63
CA TYR A 268 -15.51 -1.95 9.86
C TYR A 268 -15.25 -0.87 10.92
N LEU A 269 -13.99 -0.52 11.11
CA LEU A 269 -13.58 0.44 12.13
C LEU A 269 -13.87 1.89 11.73
N GLN A 270 -13.56 2.29 10.51
CA GLN A 270 -13.52 3.69 10.09
C GLN A 270 -14.59 4.05 9.05
N GLY A 271 -15.16 3.07 8.35
CA GLY A 271 -16.24 3.23 7.38
C GLY A 271 -15.79 3.50 5.95
N ASN A 272 -14.54 3.92 5.74
CA ASN A 272 -13.96 4.11 4.41
C ASN A 272 -13.00 2.98 4.02
N ARG A 273 -12.53 3.02 2.77
CA ARG A 273 -11.67 1.99 2.17
C ARG A 273 -10.42 2.59 1.56
N ASN A 274 -9.33 1.84 1.50
CA ASN A 274 -8.16 2.20 0.71
C ASN A 274 -8.43 1.90 -0.77
N SER A 275 -8.63 2.95 -1.55
CA SER A 275 -8.98 2.84 -2.98
C SER A 275 -7.92 2.12 -3.81
N PHE A 276 -6.67 2.10 -3.38
CA PHE A 276 -5.59 1.44 -4.12
C PHE A 276 -5.42 -0.04 -3.76
N VAL A 277 -6.14 -0.53 -2.75
CA VAL A 277 -6.33 -1.96 -2.50
C VAL A 277 -7.46 -2.50 -3.38
N ASP A 278 -8.57 -1.77 -3.51
CA ASP A 278 -9.69 -2.18 -4.35
C ASP A 278 -9.40 -2.00 -5.85
N HIS A 279 -8.70 -0.94 -6.21
CA HIS A 279 -8.39 -0.49 -7.58
C HIS A 279 -6.92 -0.09 -7.69
N PRO A 280 -5.97 -1.04 -7.72
CA PRO A 280 -4.54 -0.73 -7.84
C PRO A 280 -4.19 0.08 -9.10
N GLU A 281 -4.98 -0.08 -10.17
CA GLU A 281 -4.84 0.64 -11.44
C GLU A 281 -5.04 2.15 -11.33
N PHE A 282 -5.75 2.64 -10.31
CA PHE A 282 -5.93 4.08 -10.09
C PHE A 282 -4.60 4.80 -9.90
N ALA A 283 -3.58 4.14 -9.36
CA ALA A 283 -2.26 4.74 -9.21
C ALA A 283 -1.67 5.18 -10.56
N CYS A 284 -1.70 4.33 -11.57
CA CYS A 284 -1.24 4.69 -12.91
C CYS A 284 -2.15 5.73 -13.60
N LYS A 285 -3.45 5.68 -13.38
CA LYS A 285 -4.37 6.68 -13.92
C LYS A 285 -4.11 8.09 -13.35
N ILE A 286 -3.74 8.17 -12.07
CA ILE A 286 -3.47 9.45 -11.39
C ILE A 286 -2.05 9.96 -11.67
N TRP A 287 -1.03 9.10 -11.57
CA TRP A 287 0.37 9.52 -11.60
C TRP A 287 1.17 9.01 -12.80
N GLY A 288 0.59 8.17 -13.65
CA GLY A 288 1.31 7.58 -14.78
C GLY A 288 1.84 8.60 -15.79
N THR A 289 1.23 9.77 -15.89
CA THR A 289 1.67 10.83 -16.82
C THR A 289 2.62 11.87 -16.20
N THR A 290 3.10 11.65 -14.97
CA THR A 290 3.94 12.65 -14.26
C THR A 290 5.26 12.93 -14.98
N ASN A 291 5.91 11.92 -15.53
CA ASN A 291 7.15 12.06 -16.33
C ASN A 291 7.30 10.86 -17.30
N SER A 292 8.37 10.87 -18.10
CA SER A 292 8.63 9.80 -19.07
C SER A 292 8.82 8.43 -18.44
N LYS A 293 9.43 8.36 -17.27
CA LYS A 293 9.65 7.09 -16.53
C LYS A 293 8.32 6.52 -16.03
N THR A 294 7.46 7.35 -15.41
CA THR A 294 6.14 6.90 -14.94
C THR A 294 5.24 6.49 -16.10
N LYS A 295 5.29 7.22 -17.25
CA LYS A 295 4.59 6.80 -18.48
C LYS A 295 5.03 5.41 -18.93
N SER A 296 6.33 5.16 -19.00
CA SER A 296 6.87 3.85 -19.39
C SER A 296 6.42 2.73 -18.45
N ILE A 297 6.47 2.96 -17.13
CA ILE A 297 6.04 1.98 -16.12
C ILE A 297 4.56 1.65 -16.27
N CYS A 298 3.71 2.66 -16.52
CA CYS A 298 2.26 2.51 -16.63
C CYS A 298 1.80 2.15 -18.06
N GLY A 299 2.72 1.87 -19.01
CA GLY A 299 2.38 1.52 -20.39
C GLY A 299 1.67 2.63 -21.18
N ILE A 300 1.85 3.89 -20.78
CA ILE A 300 1.23 5.06 -21.43
C ILE A 300 2.15 5.53 -22.56
N LYS A 301 1.61 5.58 -23.76
CA LYS A 301 2.31 6.04 -24.97
C LYS A 301 2.39 7.57 -25.08
#